data_ab337eac699772ef1d6d726977d9d1fc
#
_entry.id   ab337eac699772ef1d6d726977d9d1fc
#
_cell.length_a   1.000
_cell.length_b   1.000
_cell.length_c   1.000
_cell.angle_alpha   90.00
_cell.angle_beta   90.00
_cell.angle_gamma   90.00
#
_symmetry.space_group_name_H-M   'P 1'
#
loop_
_entity.id
_entity.type
_entity.pdbx_description
1 polymer ?
#
loop_
_entity_poly.entity_id
_entity_poly.type
_entity_poly.pdbx_seq_one_letter_code
_entity_poly.pdbx_strand_id
1 'polypeptide(L)'
;MPALRSRTVTHGRNMAGARALWRATGMTDSDFGKPIVAIANSFTQFVPGHVHLRDMGKLVSSAITEAGGVGKEFNTIAVDDGIAMGHGGMLYSLPSRELIADSVEYMVNAHCADALVCISNCDKITPGMLLAALRLNIPTVFVSGGPMEAGRVDLPRLGKTGLDLVNAMTASADPNVSDEELTAIEQEACPTCGSCSGMFTANSMNCLLEALGLALPGNGSTLATAAARRDLFLNAGRLVVELAKRWYDEDDASVLPLSIATKPAFANAMRLDVAMGGSTNTVLHILAAAREAGVDFTQDDIDQISRHTPCVCKVAPNSPKYYMEDVHRAGGIAAILGELHRGGLLDTSVHAVHSPDIDTWLNTWDIRSGKASETAIELFHAAPGGVRTTEAFSSTNRWETLDVDSESGCIRDVAHPYTVDGGLAILKGNLAPDGCIVKTAGVPEHIWSFRGPARVCESQEDAVEAILGKRIVDGDIVVIRYEGPKGGPGMQEMLYPTSYLKGLGLGQKCALITDGRFSGGTSGLSIGHVSPEAAAGGTIGLVEDGDIIEISIPNRSINLIVDDQVLQARREYRDAVGWEPENRERVVSAALKIYASMALSADKGAARELPETAPVRTPAPVTVR
;
A
#
# COMPACT_ATOMS: atom_id res chain seq x y z
N MET A 1 25.21 13.14 21.90
CA MET A 1 24.37 13.99 21.03
C MET A 1 25.00 14.00 19.64
N PRO A 2 24.33 13.45 18.63
CA PRO A 2 24.83 13.52 17.26
C PRO A 2 24.78 14.97 16.76
N ALA A 3 25.73 15.33 15.88
CA ALA A 3 25.69 16.64 15.24
C ALA A 3 24.67 16.63 14.10
N LEU A 4 24.03 17.79 13.84
CA LEU A 4 23.21 17.96 12.64
C LEU A 4 24.01 17.54 11.39
N ARG A 5 23.44 16.74 10.53
CA ARG A 5 24.03 16.30 9.24
C ARG A 5 24.33 17.50 8.35
N SER A 6 23.42 18.49 8.36
CA SER A 6 23.52 19.72 7.58
C SER A 6 24.74 20.57 7.95
N ARG A 7 25.37 20.37 9.09
CA ARG A 7 26.65 21.04 9.43
C ARG A 7 27.73 20.77 8.38
N THR A 8 27.71 19.61 7.72
CA THR A 8 28.63 19.26 6.64
C THR A 8 28.64 20.32 5.54
N VAL A 9 27.53 20.91 5.21
CA VAL A 9 27.33 21.87 4.09
C VAL A 9 27.05 23.30 4.56
N THR A 10 26.88 23.51 5.89
CA THR A 10 26.53 24.83 6.45
C THR A 10 27.62 25.43 7.30
N HIS A 11 28.63 24.65 7.78
CA HIS A 11 29.64 25.11 8.71
C HIS A 11 31.07 25.01 8.11
N GLY A 12 31.99 25.78 8.70
CA GLY A 12 33.38 25.79 8.29
C GLY A 12 33.68 26.74 7.12
N ARG A 13 34.93 27.25 7.07
CA ARG A 13 35.36 28.22 6.07
C ARG A 13 35.33 27.62 4.65
N ASN A 14 35.69 26.37 4.52
CA ASN A 14 35.71 25.59 3.28
C ASN A 14 34.30 25.42 2.64
N MET A 15 33.22 25.54 3.43
CA MET A 15 31.86 25.43 2.94
C MET A 15 31.22 26.78 2.53
N ALA A 16 32.04 27.81 2.32
CA ALA A 16 31.54 29.12 1.87
C ALA A 16 30.79 29.03 0.54
N GLY A 17 31.23 28.19 -0.41
CA GLY A 17 30.55 27.95 -1.67
C GLY A 17 29.17 27.32 -1.48
N ALA A 18 29.07 26.27 -0.65
CA ALA A 18 27.78 25.64 -0.33
C ALA A 18 26.82 26.63 0.33
N ARG A 19 27.28 27.43 1.31
CA ARG A 19 26.46 28.48 1.93
C ARG A 19 26.00 29.55 0.95
N ALA A 20 26.82 29.91 -0.02
CA ALA A 20 26.44 30.87 -1.07
C ALA A 20 25.26 30.31 -1.89
N LEU A 21 25.27 29.01 -2.23
CA LEU A 21 24.17 28.34 -2.92
C LEU A 21 22.92 28.22 -2.03
N TRP A 22 23.07 27.88 -0.75
CA TRP A 22 21.96 27.88 0.20
C TRP A 22 21.29 29.26 0.31
N ARG A 23 22.08 30.35 0.32
CA ARG A 23 21.53 31.72 0.28
C ARG A 23 20.75 31.98 -1.00
N ALA A 24 21.23 31.50 -2.15
CA ALA A 24 20.52 31.62 -3.42
C ALA A 24 19.18 30.86 -3.43
N THR A 25 18.98 29.88 -2.54
CA THR A 25 17.69 29.21 -2.30
C THR A 25 16.84 29.90 -1.23
N GLY A 26 17.22 31.11 -0.77
CA GLY A 26 16.46 31.92 0.19
C GLY A 26 16.84 31.75 1.65
N MET A 27 17.87 30.96 2.00
CA MET A 27 18.35 30.88 3.39
C MET A 27 19.06 32.18 3.82
N THR A 28 18.85 32.56 5.05
CA THR A 28 19.46 33.73 5.70
C THR A 28 20.47 33.33 6.77
N ASP A 29 21.17 34.28 7.37
CA ASP A 29 22.11 34.03 8.45
C ASP A 29 21.47 33.34 9.67
N SER A 30 20.20 33.66 9.94
CA SER A 30 19.46 33.09 11.05
C SER A 30 19.03 31.63 10.83
N ASP A 31 19.21 31.08 9.64
CA ASP A 31 18.80 29.71 9.29
C ASP A 31 19.95 28.71 9.42
N PHE A 32 21.19 29.20 9.34
CA PHE A 32 22.35 28.34 9.55
C PHE A 32 22.46 27.89 11.00
N GLY A 33 22.47 26.58 11.21
CA GLY A 33 22.45 25.95 12.54
C GLY A 33 21.11 25.42 12.99
N LYS A 34 20.02 25.73 12.28
CA LYS A 34 18.73 25.06 12.42
C LYS A 34 18.72 23.73 11.67
N PRO A 35 17.91 22.74 12.08
CA PRO A 35 17.75 21.51 11.31
C PRO A 35 17.15 21.81 9.92
N ILE A 36 17.77 21.27 8.88
CA ILE A 36 17.25 21.29 7.51
C ILE A 36 16.36 20.06 7.32
N VAL A 37 15.07 20.29 7.10
CA VAL A 37 14.08 19.24 6.89
C VAL A 37 13.80 19.10 5.40
N ALA A 38 14.09 17.94 4.85
CA ALA A 38 13.68 17.58 3.50
C ALA A 38 12.17 17.28 3.46
N ILE A 39 11.46 17.81 2.48
CA ILE A 39 10.04 17.54 2.24
C ILE A 39 9.97 16.81 0.90
N ALA A 40 9.81 15.49 0.93
CA ALA A 40 9.59 14.66 -0.24
C ALA A 40 8.11 14.71 -0.61
N ASN A 41 7.77 15.45 -1.67
CA ASN A 41 6.40 15.58 -2.17
C ASN A 41 6.24 14.77 -3.47
N SER A 42 5.13 14.09 -3.61
CA SER A 42 4.80 13.29 -4.80
C SER A 42 3.74 13.92 -5.70
N PHE A 43 3.63 15.26 -5.69
CA PHE A 43 2.70 15.98 -6.57
C PHE A 43 2.90 15.60 -8.04
N THR A 44 1.79 15.34 -8.73
CA THR A 44 1.71 15.21 -10.18
C THR A 44 0.28 15.47 -10.65
N GLN A 45 0.12 15.87 -11.92
CA GLN A 45 -1.19 16.03 -12.55
C GLN A 45 -1.75 14.72 -13.15
N PHE A 46 -0.95 13.65 -13.19
CA PHE A 46 -1.33 12.35 -13.75
C PHE A 46 -2.12 11.46 -12.77
N VAL A 47 -2.13 11.77 -11.48
CA VAL A 47 -2.65 10.88 -10.44
C VAL A 47 -3.72 11.59 -9.62
N PRO A 48 -4.99 11.13 -9.62
CA PRO A 48 -6.07 11.77 -8.85
C PRO A 48 -5.74 11.94 -7.37
N GLY A 49 -5.02 10.98 -6.79
CA GLY A 49 -4.54 11.02 -5.41
C GLY A 49 -3.47 12.08 -5.14
N HIS A 50 -2.90 12.71 -6.18
CA HIS A 50 -1.74 13.60 -6.05
C HIS A 50 -1.94 15.00 -6.66
N VAL A 51 -3.00 15.23 -7.44
CA VAL A 51 -3.25 16.54 -8.11
C VAL A 51 -3.34 17.71 -7.13
N HIS A 52 -3.83 17.46 -5.91
CA HIS A 52 -4.01 18.45 -4.86
C HIS A 52 -2.75 18.65 -3.98
N LEU A 53 -1.68 17.86 -4.17
CA LEU A 53 -0.48 17.92 -3.32
C LEU A 53 0.45 19.09 -3.67
N ARG A 54 0.20 19.84 -4.76
CA ARG A 54 1.05 20.93 -5.26
C ARG A 54 1.50 21.91 -4.18
N ASP A 55 0.58 22.35 -3.33
CA ASP A 55 0.85 23.38 -2.33
C ASP A 55 1.05 22.82 -0.91
N MET A 56 0.97 21.49 -0.75
CA MET A 56 1.12 20.83 0.56
C MET A 56 2.54 20.96 1.09
N GLY A 57 3.55 20.91 0.22
CA GLY A 57 4.94 21.13 0.61
C GLY A 57 5.18 22.51 1.19
N LYS A 58 4.54 23.56 0.63
CA LYS A 58 4.60 24.93 1.17
C LYS A 58 3.93 25.01 2.55
N LEU A 59 2.79 24.34 2.72
CA LEU A 59 2.07 24.30 4.00
C LEU A 59 2.93 23.65 5.10
N VAL A 60 3.54 22.52 4.80
CA VAL A 60 4.48 21.81 5.70
C VAL A 60 5.72 22.66 5.97
N SER A 61 6.30 23.28 4.94
CA SER A 61 7.48 24.16 5.06
C SER A 61 7.22 25.37 5.96
N SER A 62 6.02 25.96 5.90
CA SER A 62 5.61 27.04 6.81
C SER A 62 5.61 26.57 8.26
N ALA A 63 4.99 25.42 8.54
CA ALA A 63 4.94 24.85 9.88
C ALA A 63 6.33 24.46 10.43
N ILE A 64 7.22 23.94 9.57
CA ILE A 64 8.63 23.67 9.91
C ILE A 64 9.34 24.97 10.32
N THR A 65 9.12 26.05 9.57
CA THR A 65 9.75 27.36 9.83
C THR A 65 9.24 27.94 11.16
N GLU A 66 7.95 27.87 11.42
CA GLU A 66 7.33 28.30 12.68
C GLU A 66 7.89 27.50 13.89
N ALA A 67 8.17 26.19 13.70
CA ALA A 67 8.75 25.33 14.74
C ALA A 67 10.27 25.53 14.93
N GLY A 68 10.92 26.33 14.08
CA GLY A 68 12.36 26.65 14.16
C GLY A 68 13.27 25.78 13.31
N GLY A 69 12.76 25.09 12.31
CA GLY A 69 13.51 24.38 11.28
C GLY A 69 13.62 25.16 9.96
N VAL A 70 14.20 24.52 8.94
CA VAL A 70 14.28 25.02 7.56
C VAL A 70 13.72 23.97 6.61
N GLY A 71 12.52 24.17 6.08
CA GLY A 71 11.91 23.26 5.12
C GLY A 71 12.45 23.43 3.70
N LYS A 72 12.84 22.32 3.06
CA LYS A 72 13.29 22.28 1.66
C LYS A 72 12.55 21.19 0.91
N GLU A 73 11.69 21.59 -0.01
CA GLU A 73 10.84 20.69 -0.79
C GLU A 73 11.53 20.21 -2.06
N PHE A 74 11.30 18.95 -2.41
CA PHE A 74 11.59 18.36 -3.72
C PHE A 74 10.49 17.37 -4.08
N ASN A 75 10.37 17.03 -5.39
CA ASN A 75 9.36 16.10 -5.85
C ASN A 75 9.96 14.76 -6.28
N THR A 76 9.23 13.68 -5.97
CA THR A 76 9.41 12.37 -6.61
C THR A 76 8.43 12.19 -7.75
N ILE A 77 8.60 11.11 -8.52
CA ILE A 77 7.58 10.64 -9.47
C ILE A 77 6.41 9.98 -8.72
N ALA A 78 5.26 9.90 -9.40
CA ALA A 78 4.14 9.05 -9.01
C ALA A 78 3.51 8.45 -10.27
N VAL A 79 3.31 7.13 -10.26
CA VAL A 79 2.58 6.38 -11.29
C VAL A 79 1.19 6.07 -10.75
N ASP A 80 0.15 6.29 -11.57
CA ASP A 80 -1.22 5.91 -11.22
C ASP A 80 -1.49 4.47 -11.61
N ASP A 81 -1.74 3.61 -10.63
CA ASP A 81 -2.01 2.21 -10.88
C ASP A 81 -3.35 2.01 -11.61
N GLY A 82 -4.36 2.83 -11.32
CA GLY A 82 -5.67 2.75 -11.96
C GLY A 82 -5.63 3.09 -13.45
N ILE A 83 -4.96 4.19 -13.80
CA ILE A 83 -4.79 4.62 -15.21
C ILE A 83 -3.84 3.69 -15.97
N ALA A 84 -2.81 3.16 -15.31
CA ALA A 84 -1.85 2.25 -15.91
C ALA A 84 -2.38 0.81 -16.06
N MET A 85 -3.49 0.47 -15.40
CA MET A 85 -4.02 -0.89 -15.34
C MET A 85 -4.59 -1.36 -16.67
N GLY A 86 -4.39 -2.65 -16.97
CA GLY A 86 -4.92 -3.28 -18.19
C GLY A 86 -4.08 -3.08 -19.45
N HIS A 87 -2.92 -2.48 -19.35
CA HIS A 87 -1.97 -2.32 -20.45
C HIS A 87 -0.52 -2.26 -19.96
N GLY A 88 0.45 -2.24 -20.88
CA GLY A 88 1.89 -2.27 -20.55
C GLY A 88 2.41 -1.13 -19.64
N GLY A 89 1.63 -0.08 -19.40
CA GLY A 89 1.94 0.98 -18.42
C GLY A 89 2.04 0.44 -16.99
N MET A 90 1.28 -0.62 -16.67
CA MET A 90 1.25 -1.22 -15.35
C MET A 90 2.57 -1.89 -14.94
N LEU A 91 3.40 -2.26 -15.90
CA LEU A 91 4.74 -2.81 -15.66
C LEU A 91 5.66 -1.82 -14.93
N TYR A 92 5.40 -0.51 -15.05
CA TYR A 92 6.21 0.54 -14.43
C TYR A 92 5.79 0.85 -12.99
N SER A 93 4.62 0.38 -12.55
CA SER A 93 4.08 0.70 -11.23
C SER A 93 4.99 0.20 -10.10
N LEU A 94 5.17 -1.12 -9.94
CA LEU A 94 5.99 -1.65 -8.85
C LEU A 94 7.46 -1.21 -8.91
N PRO A 95 8.14 -1.20 -10.07
CA PRO A 95 9.50 -0.69 -10.17
C PRO A 95 9.66 0.76 -9.73
N SER A 96 8.61 1.59 -9.85
CA SER A 96 8.63 2.98 -9.37
C SER A 96 8.83 3.08 -7.85
N ARG A 97 8.40 2.09 -7.06
CA ARG A 97 8.65 2.01 -5.61
C ARG A 97 10.15 2.14 -5.29
N GLU A 98 10.97 1.37 -5.99
CA GLU A 98 12.41 1.37 -5.79
C GLU A 98 13.05 2.68 -6.27
N LEU A 99 12.58 3.20 -7.41
CA LEU A 99 13.07 4.47 -7.96
C LEU A 99 12.72 5.66 -7.04
N ILE A 100 11.54 5.66 -6.44
CA ILE A 100 11.13 6.66 -5.45
C ILE A 100 12.03 6.59 -4.23
N ALA A 101 12.27 5.38 -3.70
CA ALA A 101 13.17 5.18 -2.57
C ALA A 101 14.57 5.75 -2.86
N ASP A 102 15.15 5.41 -4.00
CA ASP A 102 16.44 5.93 -4.43
C ASP A 102 16.44 7.45 -4.55
N SER A 103 15.42 8.03 -5.21
CA SER A 103 15.36 9.47 -5.42
C SER A 103 15.33 10.27 -4.11
N VAL A 104 14.59 9.79 -3.11
CA VAL A 104 14.53 10.40 -1.77
C VAL A 104 15.89 10.25 -1.08
N GLU A 105 16.49 9.07 -1.12
CA GLU A 105 17.81 8.81 -0.56
C GLU A 105 18.88 9.71 -1.17
N TYR A 106 18.92 9.85 -2.51
CA TYR A 106 19.84 10.75 -3.22
C TYR A 106 19.70 12.19 -2.75
N MET A 107 18.48 12.71 -2.72
CA MET A 107 18.24 14.10 -2.33
C MET A 107 18.66 14.38 -0.89
N VAL A 108 18.26 13.52 0.03
CA VAL A 108 18.54 13.69 1.47
C VAL A 108 20.04 13.55 1.77
N ASN A 109 20.69 12.54 1.18
CA ASN A 109 22.12 12.29 1.43
C ASN A 109 23.01 13.34 0.75
N ALA A 110 22.74 13.70 -0.51
CA ALA A 110 23.53 14.69 -1.23
C ALA A 110 23.48 16.08 -0.59
N HIS A 111 22.35 16.47 -0.02
CA HIS A 111 22.16 17.77 0.63
C HIS A 111 22.29 17.73 2.15
N CYS A 112 22.59 16.56 2.73
CA CYS A 112 22.78 16.35 4.15
C CYS A 112 21.59 16.86 5.00
N ALA A 113 20.35 16.59 4.57
CA ALA A 113 19.19 16.98 5.36
C ALA A 113 19.15 16.22 6.71
N ASP A 114 18.63 16.87 7.74
CA ASP A 114 18.62 16.38 9.12
C ASP A 114 17.37 15.55 9.45
N ALA A 115 16.26 15.84 8.80
CA ALA A 115 14.99 15.18 9.00
C ALA A 115 14.18 15.13 7.69
N LEU A 116 13.10 14.35 7.67
CA LEU A 116 12.32 14.08 6.47
C LEU A 116 10.81 14.17 6.76
N VAL A 117 10.06 14.86 5.91
CA VAL A 117 8.60 14.71 5.81
C VAL A 117 8.28 14.06 4.48
N CYS A 118 7.50 12.99 4.51
CA CYS A 118 7.02 12.27 3.33
C CYS A 118 5.56 12.63 3.04
N ILE A 119 5.31 13.32 1.92
CA ILE A 119 3.97 13.63 1.41
C ILE A 119 3.66 12.66 0.29
N SER A 120 2.94 11.59 0.61
CA SER A 120 2.56 10.50 -0.30
C SER A 120 1.06 10.31 -0.35
N ASN A 121 0.55 9.46 -1.22
CA ASN A 121 -0.85 9.04 -1.17
C ASN A 121 -1.14 7.70 -1.85
N CYS A 122 -0.60 7.43 -3.03
CA CYS A 122 -0.95 6.24 -3.83
C CYS A 122 0.00 5.06 -3.64
N ASP A 123 -0.34 3.97 -4.29
CA ASP A 123 0.02 2.57 -4.08
C ASP A 123 1.52 2.30 -3.88
N LYS A 124 2.37 2.84 -4.76
CA LYS A 124 3.82 2.54 -4.74
C LYS A 124 4.65 3.67 -4.16
N ILE A 125 4.06 4.86 -4.08
CA ILE A 125 4.71 6.05 -3.58
C ILE A 125 4.89 5.96 -2.07
N THR A 126 3.85 5.62 -1.35
CA THR A 126 3.88 5.45 0.11
C THR A 126 4.91 4.39 0.54
N PRO A 127 4.92 3.16 0.00
CA PRO A 127 5.96 2.20 0.34
C PRO A 127 7.36 2.60 -0.17
N GLY A 128 7.48 3.27 -1.32
CA GLY A 128 8.76 3.77 -1.81
C GLY A 128 9.41 4.77 -0.85
N MET A 129 8.63 5.72 -0.33
CA MET A 129 9.09 6.66 0.69
C MET A 129 9.38 5.96 2.02
N LEU A 130 8.63 4.89 2.37
CA LEU A 130 8.92 4.10 3.57
C LEU A 130 10.29 3.40 3.48
N LEU A 131 10.60 2.78 2.34
CA LEU A 131 11.94 2.20 2.12
C LEU A 131 13.04 3.27 2.31
N ALA A 132 12.87 4.47 1.73
CA ALA A 132 13.83 5.56 1.90
C ALA A 132 13.98 6.00 3.37
N ALA A 133 12.88 6.13 4.11
CA ALA A 133 12.89 6.51 5.51
C ALA A 133 13.66 5.49 6.38
N LEU A 134 13.47 4.20 6.10
CA LEU A 134 14.18 3.12 6.80
C LEU A 134 15.69 3.10 6.46
N ARG A 135 16.07 3.31 5.19
CA ARG A 135 17.47 3.42 4.76
C ARG A 135 18.19 4.61 5.40
N LEU A 136 17.53 5.76 5.39
CA LEU A 136 18.09 7.01 5.89
C LEU A 136 18.21 7.04 7.41
N ASN A 137 17.24 6.42 8.09
CA ASN A 137 17.13 6.36 9.56
C ASN A 137 17.39 7.71 10.24
N ILE A 138 16.72 8.75 9.75
CA ILE A 138 16.69 10.10 10.35
C ILE A 138 15.26 10.41 10.80
N PRO A 139 15.03 11.37 11.72
CA PRO A 139 13.68 11.72 12.16
C PRO A 139 12.74 11.94 10.97
N THR A 140 11.66 11.17 10.91
CA THR A 140 10.76 11.14 9.74
C THR A 140 9.31 11.11 10.15
N VAL A 141 8.46 11.89 9.46
CA VAL A 141 7.01 11.89 9.63
C VAL A 141 6.34 11.73 8.27
N PHE A 142 5.33 10.86 8.21
CA PHE A 142 4.49 10.69 7.03
C PHE A 142 3.19 11.47 7.16
N VAL A 143 2.76 12.09 6.07
CA VAL A 143 1.44 12.68 5.92
C VAL A 143 0.90 12.40 4.52
N SER A 144 -0.20 11.68 4.43
CA SER A 144 -0.80 11.32 3.14
C SER A 144 -1.76 12.41 2.62
N GLY A 145 -2.02 12.38 1.30
CA GLY A 145 -3.00 13.25 0.66
C GLY A 145 -4.45 12.95 1.06
N GLY A 146 -4.73 11.76 1.56
CA GLY A 146 -6.04 11.30 2.01
C GLY A 146 -6.88 10.60 0.94
N PRO A 147 -7.89 9.82 1.36
CA PRO A 147 -8.85 9.16 0.47
C PRO A 147 -9.74 10.18 -0.24
N MET A 148 -10.22 9.82 -1.45
CA MET A 148 -11.32 10.53 -2.10
C MET A 148 -12.66 10.17 -1.45
N GLU A 149 -13.67 10.99 -1.70
CA GLU A 149 -15.06 10.67 -1.36
C GLU A 149 -15.59 9.52 -2.22
N ALA A 150 -16.52 8.73 -1.69
CA ALA A 150 -17.20 7.71 -2.46
C ALA A 150 -18.07 8.33 -3.56
N GLY A 151 -18.04 7.74 -4.76
CA GLY A 151 -18.98 8.07 -5.81
C GLY A 151 -20.42 7.74 -5.43
N ARG A 152 -21.39 8.46 -6.00
CA ARG A 152 -22.82 8.19 -5.77
C ARG A 152 -23.60 8.41 -7.04
N VAL A 153 -24.45 7.45 -7.36
CA VAL A 153 -25.34 7.52 -8.53
C VAL A 153 -26.75 7.06 -8.16
N ASP A 154 -27.73 7.61 -8.87
CA ASP A 154 -29.13 7.14 -8.80
C ASP A 154 -29.55 6.72 -10.20
N LEU A 155 -29.51 5.41 -10.46
CA LEU A 155 -29.83 4.83 -11.77
C LEU A 155 -31.07 3.94 -11.67
N PRO A 156 -31.93 3.88 -12.72
CA PRO A 156 -33.16 3.08 -12.69
C PRO A 156 -32.95 1.62 -12.31
N ARG A 157 -31.83 1.02 -12.75
CA ARG A 157 -31.50 -0.39 -12.48
C ARG A 157 -30.87 -0.61 -11.10
N LEU A 158 -30.04 0.31 -10.64
CA LEU A 158 -29.23 0.16 -9.42
C LEU A 158 -29.85 0.89 -8.22
N GLY A 159 -30.74 1.86 -8.45
CA GLY A 159 -31.19 2.79 -7.42
C GLY A 159 -30.07 3.70 -6.94
N LYS A 160 -30.25 4.28 -5.75
CA LYS A 160 -29.19 5.06 -5.09
C LYS A 160 -28.10 4.13 -4.56
N THR A 161 -26.91 4.21 -5.12
CA THR A 161 -25.78 3.35 -4.73
C THR A 161 -24.47 4.12 -4.67
N GLY A 162 -23.57 3.64 -3.79
CA GLY A 162 -22.19 4.09 -3.77
C GLY A 162 -21.38 3.47 -4.91
N LEU A 163 -20.41 4.19 -5.40
CA LEU A 163 -19.56 3.77 -6.51
C LEU A 163 -18.06 3.96 -6.18
N ASP A 164 -17.25 3.17 -6.84
CA ASP A 164 -15.81 3.29 -6.94
C ASP A 164 -15.31 2.89 -8.34
N LEU A 165 -14.01 2.94 -8.56
CA LEU A 165 -13.36 2.56 -9.82
C LEU A 165 -13.77 1.14 -10.28
N VAL A 166 -13.90 0.18 -9.35
CA VAL A 166 -14.22 -1.22 -9.69
C VAL A 166 -15.63 -1.35 -10.25
N ASN A 167 -16.56 -0.50 -9.81
CA ASN A 167 -17.91 -0.49 -10.36
C ASN A 167 -17.91 -0.09 -11.84
N ALA A 168 -17.15 0.92 -12.23
CA ALA A 168 -16.99 1.32 -13.64
C ALA A 168 -16.36 0.19 -14.49
N MET A 169 -15.30 -0.45 -13.99
CA MET A 169 -14.65 -1.56 -14.69
C MET A 169 -15.55 -2.79 -14.82
N THR A 170 -16.30 -3.12 -13.78
CA THR A 170 -17.24 -4.26 -13.82
C THR A 170 -18.41 -3.98 -14.78
N ALA A 171 -18.94 -2.76 -14.74
CA ALA A 171 -20.04 -2.35 -15.62
C ALA A 171 -19.64 -2.39 -17.11
N SER A 172 -18.39 -2.10 -17.44
CA SER A 172 -17.90 -2.13 -18.83
C SER A 172 -17.95 -3.52 -19.48
N ALA A 173 -17.95 -4.59 -18.69
CA ALA A 173 -18.04 -5.98 -19.15
C ALA A 173 -19.46 -6.57 -19.06
N ASP A 174 -20.39 -5.90 -18.38
CA ASP A 174 -21.76 -6.41 -18.22
C ASP A 174 -22.60 -6.09 -19.47
N PRO A 175 -23.03 -7.10 -20.24
CA PRO A 175 -23.80 -6.88 -21.47
C PRO A 175 -25.21 -6.29 -21.23
N ASN A 176 -25.65 -6.19 -19.97
CA ASN A 176 -26.93 -5.59 -19.60
C ASN A 176 -26.83 -4.10 -19.24
N VAL A 177 -25.61 -3.54 -19.24
CA VAL A 177 -25.35 -2.10 -18.99
C VAL A 177 -25.33 -1.38 -20.33
N SER A 178 -26.16 -0.33 -20.49
CA SER A 178 -26.11 0.51 -21.69
C SER A 178 -24.94 1.48 -21.66
N ASP A 179 -24.55 2.01 -22.83
CA ASP A 179 -23.48 3.01 -22.93
C ASP A 179 -23.81 4.30 -22.15
N GLU A 180 -25.10 4.68 -22.08
CA GLU A 180 -25.55 5.84 -21.28
C GLU A 180 -25.40 5.57 -19.78
N GLU A 181 -25.75 4.36 -19.33
CA GLU A 181 -25.59 3.96 -17.93
C GLU A 181 -24.12 3.85 -17.55
N LEU A 182 -23.28 3.28 -18.42
CA LEU A 182 -21.83 3.21 -18.22
C LEU A 182 -21.21 4.62 -18.11
N THR A 183 -21.60 5.53 -19.00
CA THR A 183 -21.13 6.93 -18.96
C THR A 183 -21.51 7.60 -17.64
N ALA A 184 -22.71 7.37 -17.12
CA ALA A 184 -23.12 7.92 -15.84
C ALA A 184 -22.31 7.35 -14.66
N ILE A 185 -21.98 6.04 -14.70
CA ILE A 185 -21.11 5.40 -13.70
C ILE A 185 -19.69 5.99 -13.76
N GLU A 186 -19.09 6.12 -14.95
CA GLU A 186 -17.75 6.71 -15.14
C GLU A 186 -17.66 8.13 -14.58
N GLN A 187 -18.69 8.94 -14.82
CA GLN A 187 -18.73 10.32 -14.36
C GLN A 187 -18.76 10.45 -12.85
N GLU A 188 -19.35 9.49 -12.14
CA GLU A 188 -19.61 9.57 -10.70
C GLU A 188 -18.69 8.67 -9.85
N ALA A 189 -17.99 7.71 -10.45
CA ALA A 189 -17.20 6.71 -9.71
C ALA A 189 -16.04 7.30 -8.91
N CYS A 190 -15.40 8.38 -9.41
CA CYS A 190 -14.25 9.03 -8.78
C CYS A 190 -14.48 10.55 -8.71
N PRO A 191 -15.27 11.05 -7.74
CA PRO A 191 -15.77 12.43 -7.77
C PRO A 191 -14.77 13.47 -7.30
N THR A 192 -13.75 13.12 -6.52
CA THR A 192 -12.86 14.11 -5.90
C THR A 192 -11.38 13.75 -6.07
N CYS A 193 -10.49 14.70 -5.73
CA CYS A 193 -9.09 14.37 -5.46
C CYS A 193 -8.99 13.42 -4.27
N GLY A 194 -7.88 12.72 -4.19
CA GLY A 194 -7.61 11.73 -3.14
C GLY A 194 -7.25 10.37 -3.72
N SER A 195 -6.75 9.48 -2.88
CA SER A 195 -6.58 8.05 -3.20
C SER A 195 -7.96 7.38 -3.34
N CYS A 196 -8.00 6.07 -3.59
CA CYS A 196 -9.27 5.37 -3.77
C CYS A 196 -10.25 5.58 -2.59
N SER A 197 -11.56 5.54 -2.85
CA SER A 197 -12.60 5.68 -1.81
C SER A 197 -12.78 4.41 -0.95
N GLY A 198 -12.29 3.25 -1.40
CA GLY A 198 -12.35 1.97 -0.69
C GLY A 198 -11.00 1.51 -0.13
N MET A 199 -10.95 0.28 0.41
CA MET A 199 -9.75 -0.34 0.97
C MET A 199 -8.93 -1.03 -0.15
N PHE A 200 -8.34 -0.20 -0.99
CA PHE A 200 -7.36 -0.59 -2.00
C PHE A 200 -5.95 -0.39 -1.45
N THR A 201 -4.92 -0.65 -2.26
CA THR A 201 -3.53 -0.63 -1.80
C THR A 201 -3.11 0.73 -1.24
N ALA A 202 -3.51 1.84 -1.89
CA ALA A 202 -3.18 3.19 -1.44
C ALA A 202 -3.63 3.44 0.00
N ASN A 203 -4.92 3.21 0.28
CA ASN A 203 -5.47 3.41 1.61
C ASN A 203 -4.94 2.38 2.61
N SER A 204 -4.77 1.12 2.21
CA SER A 204 -4.15 0.10 3.06
C SER A 204 -2.77 0.54 3.53
N MET A 205 -1.92 1.05 2.62
CA MET A 205 -0.58 1.54 2.99
C MET A 205 -0.61 2.80 3.86
N ASN A 206 -1.54 3.74 3.61
CA ASN A 206 -1.68 4.94 4.44
C ASN A 206 -2.17 4.61 5.86
N CYS A 207 -3.09 3.65 6.01
CA CYS A 207 -3.55 3.12 7.29
C CYS A 207 -2.44 2.34 8.02
N LEU A 208 -1.67 1.54 7.27
CA LEU A 208 -0.57 0.76 7.79
C LEU A 208 0.56 1.63 8.34
N LEU A 209 0.89 2.77 7.69
CA LEU A 209 1.87 3.73 8.22
C LEU A 209 1.42 4.37 9.54
N GLU A 210 0.12 4.60 9.70
CA GLU A 210 -0.45 5.06 10.97
C GLU A 210 -0.25 3.97 12.05
N ALA A 211 -0.61 2.72 11.75
CA ALA A 211 -0.44 1.60 12.69
C ALA A 211 1.01 1.25 12.99
N LEU A 212 1.92 1.44 12.02
CA LEU A 212 3.37 1.27 12.20
C LEU A 212 3.99 2.36 13.10
N GLY A 213 3.26 3.47 13.33
CA GLY A 213 3.68 4.55 14.19
C GLY A 213 4.50 5.67 13.51
N LEU A 214 4.55 5.72 12.17
CA LEU A 214 5.30 6.73 11.41
C LEU A 214 4.43 7.88 10.87
N ALA A 215 3.11 7.81 11.02
CA ALA A 215 2.16 8.84 10.62
C ALA A 215 1.28 9.29 11.80
N LEU A 216 0.64 10.44 11.66
CA LEU A 216 -0.27 10.99 12.66
C LEU A 216 -1.62 10.26 12.65
N PRO A 217 -2.35 10.19 13.79
CA PRO A 217 -3.70 9.67 13.83
C PRO A 217 -4.65 10.40 12.89
N GLY A 218 -5.48 9.63 12.19
CA GLY A 218 -6.37 10.13 11.13
C GLY A 218 -5.72 10.21 9.74
N ASN A 219 -4.41 9.91 9.63
CA ASN A 219 -3.70 9.93 8.36
C ASN A 219 -4.35 9.02 7.30
N GLY A 220 -4.73 7.81 7.69
CA GLY A 220 -5.29 6.81 6.78
C GLY A 220 -6.75 7.04 6.38
N SER A 221 -7.54 7.75 7.20
CA SER A 221 -9.00 7.80 7.04
C SER A 221 -9.60 9.18 6.74
N THR A 222 -8.93 10.29 7.12
CA THR A 222 -9.44 11.64 6.86
C THR A 222 -9.45 11.91 5.35
N LEU A 223 -10.59 12.32 4.79
CA LEU A 223 -10.75 12.58 3.35
C LEU A 223 -9.84 13.72 2.87
N ALA A 224 -9.41 13.66 1.61
CA ALA A 224 -8.62 14.71 0.98
C ALA A 224 -9.35 16.06 0.94
N THR A 225 -10.66 16.03 0.78
CA THR A 225 -11.54 17.21 0.73
C THR A 225 -11.84 17.79 2.11
N ALA A 226 -11.68 17.01 3.21
CA ALA A 226 -11.99 17.48 4.55
C ALA A 226 -11.06 18.62 5.01
N ALA A 227 -11.62 19.74 5.46
CA ALA A 227 -10.86 20.89 5.97
C ALA A 227 -9.94 20.51 7.15
N ALA A 228 -10.38 19.58 7.99
CA ALA A 228 -9.62 19.05 9.12
C ALA A 228 -8.29 18.41 8.72
N ARG A 229 -8.16 17.89 7.47
CA ARG A 229 -6.90 17.31 6.99
C ARG A 229 -5.76 18.32 6.90
N ARG A 230 -6.07 19.59 6.74
CA ARG A 230 -5.05 20.65 6.72
C ARG A 230 -4.17 20.63 7.96
N ASP A 231 -4.76 20.34 9.12
CA ASP A 231 -4.02 20.32 10.38
C ASP A 231 -3.06 19.12 10.48
N LEU A 232 -3.32 18.01 9.78
CA LEU A 232 -2.36 16.90 9.70
C LEU A 232 -1.05 17.34 9.04
N PHE A 233 -1.11 18.11 7.95
CA PHE A 233 0.08 18.65 7.28
C PHE A 233 0.86 19.64 8.17
N LEU A 234 0.15 20.55 8.84
CA LEU A 234 0.77 21.50 9.77
C LEU A 234 1.43 20.78 10.95
N ASN A 235 0.73 19.81 11.54
CA ASN A 235 1.24 19.05 12.68
C ASN A 235 2.40 18.15 12.30
N ALA A 236 2.41 17.55 11.09
CA ALA A 236 3.57 16.80 10.59
C ALA A 236 4.82 17.69 10.48
N GLY A 237 4.67 18.94 10.00
CA GLY A 237 5.75 19.91 9.93
C GLY A 237 6.29 20.33 11.30
N ARG A 238 5.41 20.50 12.30
CA ARG A 238 5.83 20.83 13.68
C ARG A 238 6.51 19.65 14.36
N LEU A 239 5.89 18.46 14.25
CA LEU A 239 6.38 17.25 14.88
C LEU A 239 7.77 16.85 14.38
N VAL A 240 8.04 16.91 13.06
CA VAL A 240 9.35 16.52 12.54
C VAL A 240 10.50 17.38 13.09
N VAL A 241 10.24 18.66 13.36
CA VAL A 241 11.22 19.55 14.01
C VAL A 241 11.43 19.19 15.48
N GLU A 242 10.37 18.82 16.18
CA GLU A 242 10.46 18.30 17.57
C GLU A 242 11.29 17.01 17.61
N LEU A 243 10.99 16.04 16.73
CA LEU A 243 11.74 14.79 16.65
C LEU A 243 13.23 15.05 16.31
N ALA A 244 13.51 16.01 15.42
CA ALA A 244 14.89 16.40 15.10
C ALA A 244 15.61 16.96 16.35
N LYS A 245 14.95 17.80 17.16
CA LYS A 245 15.52 18.30 18.42
C LYS A 245 15.78 17.15 19.39
N ARG A 246 14.84 16.27 19.59
CA ARG A 246 15.01 15.09 20.47
C ARG A 246 16.21 14.25 20.04
N TRP A 247 16.38 13.99 18.74
CA TRP A 247 17.53 13.25 18.25
C TRP A 247 18.84 14.00 18.41
N TYR A 248 18.92 15.25 17.89
CA TYR A 248 20.20 15.97 17.79
C TYR A 248 20.60 16.69 19.09
N ASP A 249 19.64 17.15 19.88
CA ASP A 249 19.91 17.90 21.13
C ASP A 249 19.84 17.03 22.39
N GLU A 250 19.04 15.93 22.36
CA GLU A 250 18.77 15.09 23.53
C GLU A 250 19.34 13.65 23.38
N ASP A 251 19.87 13.29 22.19
CA ASP A 251 20.38 11.94 21.86
C ASP A 251 19.32 10.83 21.97
N ASP A 252 18.07 11.20 21.70
CA ASP A 252 16.94 10.29 21.79
C ASP A 252 16.75 9.49 20.49
N ALA A 253 17.34 8.31 20.44
CA ALA A 253 17.23 7.41 19.29
C ALA A 253 15.83 6.78 19.12
N SER A 254 14.93 6.89 20.10
CA SER A 254 13.59 6.32 20.01
C SER A 254 12.75 6.95 18.89
N VAL A 255 13.10 8.17 18.46
CA VAL A 255 12.39 8.90 17.40
C VAL A 255 12.77 8.48 15.98
N LEU A 256 13.75 7.59 15.84
CA LEU A 256 14.25 7.16 14.53
C LEU A 256 13.39 6.06 13.93
N PRO A 257 13.22 6.02 12.59
CA PRO A 257 12.38 5.03 11.91
C PRO A 257 12.70 3.58 12.27
N LEU A 258 13.98 3.20 12.40
CA LEU A 258 14.36 1.82 12.76
C LEU A 258 14.06 1.47 14.22
N SER A 259 13.94 2.47 15.11
CA SER A 259 13.53 2.26 16.51
C SER A 259 12.01 2.07 16.64
N ILE A 260 11.24 2.61 15.68
CA ILE A 260 9.78 2.52 15.62
C ILE A 260 9.35 1.26 14.84
N ALA A 261 9.94 1.05 13.66
CA ALA A 261 9.61 -0.06 12.75
C ALA A 261 10.25 -1.39 13.21
N THR A 262 9.90 -1.83 14.41
CA THR A 262 10.34 -3.09 15.02
C THR A 262 9.48 -4.28 14.58
N LYS A 263 9.90 -5.52 14.85
CA LYS A 263 9.08 -6.71 14.55
C LYS A 263 7.69 -6.64 15.19
N PRO A 264 7.51 -6.25 16.47
CA PRO A 264 6.19 -6.00 17.05
C PRO A 264 5.36 -4.94 16.30
N ALA A 265 5.98 -3.84 15.86
CA ALA A 265 5.29 -2.79 15.12
C ALA A 265 4.84 -3.28 13.74
N PHE A 266 5.67 -4.02 13.00
CA PHE A 266 5.26 -4.71 11.77
C PHE A 266 4.12 -5.70 12.01
N ALA A 267 4.16 -6.45 13.11
CA ALA A 267 3.09 -7.39 13.47
C ALA A 267 1.77 -6.65 13.75
N ASN A 268 1.79 -5.54 14.49
CA ASN A 268 0.60 -4.72 14.76
C ASN A 268 0.04 -4.08 13.47
N ALA A 269 0.91 -3.60 12.59
CA ALA A 269 0.52 -3.06 11.29
C ALA A 269 -0.16 -4.14 10.42
N MET A 270 0.37 -5.37 10.40
CA MET A 270 -0.26 -6.50 9.71
C MET A 270 -1.56 -6.95 10.36
N ARG A 271 -1.68 -6.89 11.70
CA ARG A 271 -2.97 -7.15 12.38
C ARG A 271 -4.04 -6.16 11.95
N LEU A 272 -3.69 -4.88 11.85
CA LEU A 272 -4.60 -3.88 11.29
C LEU A 272 -5.01 -4.27 9.87
N ASP A 273 -4.05 -4.58 8.99
CA ASP A 273 -4.31 -4.87 7.57
C ASP A 273 -5.26 -6.06 7.39
N VAL A 274 -5.01 -7.17 8.09
CA VAL A 274 -5.90 -8.34 8.03
C VAL A 274 -7.25 -8.10 8.70
N ALA A 275 -7.30 -7.28 9.76
CA ALA A 275 -8.54 -6.93 10.46
C ALA A 275 -9.49 -6.06 9.62
N MET A 276 -8.96 -5.32 8.65
CA MET A 276 -9.76 -4.47 7.75
C MET A 276 -9.85 -5.03 6.32
N GLY A 277 -9.35 -6.25 6.08
CA GLY A 277 -9.37 -6.88 4.76
C GLY A 277 -8.62 -6.06 3.71
N GLY A 278 -7.39 -5.67 4.04
CA GLY A 278 -6.54 -4.83 3.21
C GLY A 278 -6.14 -5.45 1.88
N SER A 279 -5.24 -4.81 1.18
CA SER A 279 -4.76 -5.25 -0.13
C SER A 279 -3.71 -6.35 -0.01
N THR A 280 -3.72 -7.33 -0.91
CA THR A 280 -2.61 -8.31 -1.02
C THR A 280 -1.26 -7.64 -1.31
N ASN A 281 -1.26 -6.46 -1.94
CA ASN A 281 -0.05 -5.69 -2.20
C ASN A 281 0.63 -5.18 -0.92
N THR A 282 -0.11 -4.96 0.17
CA THR A 282 0.50 -4.58 1.46
C THR A 282 1.46 -5.64 1.97
N VAL A 283 1.14 -6.92 1.78
CA VAL A 283 2.05 -8.03 2.12
C VAL A 283 3.39 -7.87 1.38
N LEU A 284 3.34 -7.59 0.07
CA LEU A 284 4.54 -7.36 -0.73
C LEU A 284 5.37 -6.18 -0.19
N HIS A 285 4.69 -5.08 0.15
CA HIS A 285 5.35 -3.85 0.59
C HIS A 285 5.90 -3.95 2.01
N ILE A 286 5.20 -4.64 2.90
CA ILE A 286 5.64 -4.85 4.28
C ILE A 286 6.86 -5.78 4.34
N LEU A 287 6.89 -6.84 3.53
CA LEU A 287 8.05 -7.72 3.42
C LEU A 287 9.29 -6.97 2.89
N ALA A 288 9.10 -6.10 1.89
CA ALA A 288 10.18 -5.24 1.40
C ALA A 288 10.65 -4.25 2.48
N ALA A 289 9.74 -3.63 3.24
CA ALA A 289 10.07 -2.68 4.31
C ALA A 289 10.76 -3.37 5.50
N ALA A 290 10.29 -4.55 5.91
CA ALA A 290 10.92 -5.31 6.97
C ALA A 290 12.35 -5.73 6.58
N ARG A 291 12.55 -6.18 5.33
CA ARG A 291 13.88 -6.47 4.79
C ARG A 291 14.79 -5.23 4.81
N GLU A 292 14.28 -4.08 4.39
CA GLU A 292 15.02 -2.81 4.41
C GLU A 292 15.41 -2.39 5.83
N ALA A 293 14.52 -2.64 6.80
CA ALA A 293 14.76 -2.38 8.22
C ALA A 293 15.68 -3.42 8.88
N GLY A 294 16.06 -4.50 8.19
CA GLY A 294 16.80 -5.62 8.77
C GLY A 294 15.99 -6.43 9.79
N VAL A 295 14.65 -6.39 9.70
CA VAL A 295 13.75 -7.12 10.58
C VAL A 295 13.37 -8.46 9.94
N ASP A 296 13.57 -9.55 10.69
CA ASP A 296 13.13 -10.89 10.28
C ASP A 296 11.60 -11.01 10.43
N PHE A 297 10.90 -10.66 9.33
CA PHE A 297 9.44 -10.72 9.21
C PHE A 297 9.07 -11.39 7.90
N THR A 298 8.32 -12.47 7.95
CA THR A 298 8.11 -13.39 6.84
C THR A 298 6.62 -13.58 6.51
N GLN A 299 6.34 -14.26 5.40
CA GLN A 299 4.97 -14.67 5.07
C GLN A 299 4.37 -15.62 6.13
N ASP A 300 5.20 -16.42 6.80
CA ASP A 300 4.72 -17.31 7.87
C ASP A 300 4.27 -16.50 9.10
N ASP A 301 4.97 -15.40 9.45
CA ASP A 301 4.50 -14.45 10.46
C ASP A 301 3.13 -13.88 10.07
N ILE A 302 2.96 -13.51 8.80
CA ILE A 302 1.70 -12.93 8.28
C ILE A 302 0.56 -13.96 8.34
N ASP A 303 0.79 -15.21 7.94
CA ASP A 303 -0.23 -16.25 8.02
C ASP A 303 -0.64 -16.54 9.47
N GLN A 304 0.32 -16.58 10.40
CA GLN A 304 0.02 -16.72 11.84
C GLN A 304 -0.80 -15.54 12.34
N ILE A 305 -0.47 -14.32 11.97
CA ILE A 305 -1.25 -13.13 12.32
C ILE A 305 -2.67 -13.24 11.79
N SER A 306 -2.84 -13.62 10.52
CA SER A 306 -4.15 -13.74 9.89
C SER A 306 -5.04 -14.80 10.57
N ARG A 307 -4.49 -15.95 10.95
CA ARG A 307 -5.24 -17.01 11.64
C ARG A 307 -5.80 -16.61 13.01
N HIS A 308 -5.17 -15.62 13.65
CA HIS A 308 -5.50 -15.24 15.03
C HIS A 308 -6.10 -13.83 15.13
N THR A 309 -6.30 -13.13 14.01
CA THR A 309 -6.85 -11.78 13.99
C THR A 309 -8.16 -11.76 13.21
N PRO A 310 -9.30 -11.49 13.85
CA PRO A 310 -10.59 -11.44 13.17
C PRO A 310 -10.68 -10.24 12.22
N CYS A 311 -11.47 -10.36 11.15
CA CYS A 311 -11.82 -9.24 10.30
C CYS A 311 -12.93 -8.42 10.96
N VAL A 312 -12.58 -7.26 11.51
CA VAL A 312 -13.52 -6.39 12.27
C VAL A 312 -13.99 -5.18 11.46
N CYS A 313 -13.40 -4.91 10.30
CA CYS A 313 -13.80 -3.83 9.41
C CYS A 313 -13.89 -4.35 7.97
N LYS A 314 -14.98 -4.01 7.25
CA LYS A 314 -15.19 -4.48 5.88
C LYS A 314 -15.80 -3.38 5.03
N VAL A 315 -15.03 -2.86 4.09
CA VAL A 315 -15.42 -1.75 3.20
C VAL A 315 -15.24 -2.12 1.72
N ALA A 316 -15.65 -1.28 0.81
CA ALA A 316 -15.47 -1.48 -0.63
C ALA A 316 -14.01 -1.83 -0.96
N PRO A 317 -13.74 -2.77 -1.87
CA PRO A 317 -14.67 -3.54 -2.69
C PRO A 317 -15.26 -4.79 -2.00
N ASN A 318 -14.88 -5.08 -0.75
CA ASN A 318 -15.29 -6.28 0.00
C ASN A 318 -16.72 -6.14 0.58
N SER A 319 -17.25 -4.92 0.62
CA SER A 319 -18.60 -4.59 1.04
C SER A 319 -19.15 -3.47 0.17
N PRO A 320 -20.40 -3.56 -0.31
CA PRO A 320 -21.03 -2.46 -1.05
C PRO A 320 -21.57 -1.36 -0.13
N LYS A 321 -21.53 -1.57 1.19
CA LYS A 321 -22.19 -0.72 2.17
C LYS A 321 -21.32 0.42 2.68
N TYR A 322 -20.01 0.19 2.86
CA TYR A 322 -19.11 1.10 3.54
C TYR A 322 -17.92 1.47 2.66
N TYR A 323 -17.42 2.70 2.85
CA TYR A 323 -16.24 3.30 2.21
C TYR A 323 -15.29 3.88 3.26
N MET A 324 -14.19 4.49 2.85
CA MET A 324 -13.23 5.09 3.79
C MET A 324 -13.83 6.22 4.62
N GLU A 325 -14.79 6.95 4.10
CA GLU A 325 -15.54 7.98 4.85
C GLU A 325 -16.33 7.39 6.03
N ASP A 326 -16.81 6.15 5.91
CA ASP A 326 -17.50 5.45 7.00
C ASP A 326 -16.52 4.94 8.04
N VAL A 327 -15.35 4.46 7.63
CA VAL A 327 -14.24 4.11 8.56
C VAL A 327 -13.84 5.34 9.36
N HIS A 328 -13.71 6.50 8.72
CA HIS A 328 -13.41 7.75 9.39
C HIS A 328 -14.48 8.11 10.44
N ARG A 329 -15.75 8.10 10.05
CA ARG A 329 -16.89 8.33 10.93
C ARG A 329 -16.94 7.38 12.13
N ALA A 330 -16.43 6.15 11.96
CA ALA A 330 -16.38 5.13 13.02
C ALA A 330 -15.14 5.24 13.95
N GLY A 331 -14.31 6.29 13.78
CA GLY A 331 -13.13 6.53 14.60
C GLY A 331 -11.80 6.12 13.95
N GLY A 332 -11.82 5.79 12.65
CA GLY A 332 -10.63 5.57 11.84
C GLY A 332 -9.78 4.39 12.32
N ILE A 333 -8.49 4.51 12.11
CA ILE A 333 -7.51 3.48 12.42
C ILE A 333 -7.36 3.29 13.94
N ALA A 334 -7.46 4.38 14.71
CA ALA A 334 -7.40 4.31 16.16
C ALA A 334 -8.53 3.43 16.75
N ALA A 335 -9.75 3.48 16.19
CA ALA A 335 -10.85 2.63 16.64
C ALA A 335 -10.63 1.15 16.29
N ILE A 336 -10.09 0.82 15.10
CA ILE A 336 -9.76 -0.57 14.73
C ILE A 336 -8.66 -1.11 15.66
N LEU A 337 -7.57 -0.36 15.86
CA LEU A 337 -6.50 -0.74 16.79
C LEU A 337 -7.03 -0.84 18.22
N GLY A 338 -7.95 0.04 18.63
CA GLY A 338 -8.61 -0.01 19.92
C GLY A 338 -9.39 -1.31 20.15
N GLU A 339 -10.12 -1.79 19.14
CA GLU A 339 -10.81 -3.08 19.22
C GLU A 339 -9.83 -4.26 19.32
N LEU A 340 -8.78 -4.25 18.50
CA LEU A 340 -7.74 -5.28 18.57
C LEU A 340 -7.02 -5.26 19.92
N HIS A 341 -6.78 -4.08 20.51
CA HIS A 341 -6.17 -3.92 21.83
C HIS A 341 -7.07 -4.49 22.93
N ARG A 342 -8.37 -4.15 22.91
CA ARG A 342 -9.37 -4.71 23.84
C ARG A 342 -9.48 -6.22 23.74
N GLY A 343 -9.27 -6.77 22.52
CA GLY A 343 -9.19 -8.20 22.27
C GLY A 343 -7.89 -8.87 22.68
N GLY A 344 -6.91 -8.12 23.23
CA GLY A 344 -5.59 -8.64 23.60
C GLY A 344 -4.72 -9.08 22.42
N LEU A 345 -4.98 -8.54 21.22
CA LEU A 345 -4.32 -8.95 19.98
C LEU A 345 -3.12 -8.08 19.62
N LEU A 346 -2.93 -6.89 20.23
CA LEU A 346 -1.81 -6.01 19.93
C LEU A 346 -0.62 -6.25 20.87
N ASP A 347 0.58 -6.08 20.34
CA ASP A 347 1.79 -5.95 21.14
C ASP A 347 1.88 -4.51 21.68
N THR A 348 1.94 -4.36 22.99
CA THR A 348 1.92 -3.05 23.66
C THR A 348 3.31 -2.44 23.86
N SER A 349 4.38 -3.12 23.45
CA SER A 349 5.76 -2.63 23.56
C SER A 349 6.13 -1.58 22.51
N VAL A 350 5.22 -1.27 21.59
CA VAL A 350 5.44 -0.34 20.47
C VAL A 350 5.14 1.10 20.85
N HIS A 351 5.78 2.02 20.17
CA HIS A 351 5.53 3.46 20.25
C HIS A 351 5.43 4.09 18.86
N ALA A 352 5.04 5.34 18.79
CA ALA A 352 4.85 6.07 17.54
C ALA A 352 5.58 7.43 17.58
N VAL A 353 5.79 8.05 16.42
CA VAL A 353 6.37 9.41 16.35
C VAL A 353 5.62 10.45 17.18
N HIS A 354 4.34 10.22 17.43
CA HIS A 354 3.43 11.14 18.15
C HIS A 354 3.05 10.65 19.56
N SER A 355 3.46 9.45 19.98
CA SER A 355 3.07 8.87 21.27
C SER A 355 4.17 7.95 21.82
N PRO A 356 4.45 8.03 23.15
CA PRO A 356 5.48 7.22 23.77
C PRO A 356 5.10 5.73 23.88
N ASP A 357 3.83 5.40 23.82
CA ASP A 357 3.28 4.05 23.91
C ASP A 357 1.89 3.95 23.28
N ILE A 358 1.45 2.72 23.01
CA ILE A 358 0.17 2.45 22.35
C ILE A 358 -1.04 2.76 23.25
N ASP A 359 -0.91 2.61 24.57
CA ASP A 359 -2.00 2.88 25.51
C ASP A 359 -2.33 4.37 25.55
N THR A 360 -1.30 5.23 25.62
CA THR A 360 -1.44 6.69 25.53
C THR A 360 -2.05 7.09 24.19
N TRP A 361 -1.59 6.50 23.09
CA TRP A 361 -2.15 6.75 21.78
C TRP A 361 -3.64 6.40 21.70
N LEU A 362 -4.02 5.15 22.03
CA LEU A 362 -5.40 4.68 21.93
C LEU A 362 -6.33 5.37 22.93
N ASN A 363 -5.87 5.65 24.15
CA ASN A 363 -6.66 6.44 25.12
C ASN A 363 -7.01 7.84 24.59
N THR A 364 -6.11 8.45 23.80
CA THR A 364 -6.29 9.81 23.27
C THR A 364 -7.14 9.84 21.99
N TRP A 365 -7.02 8.82 21.12
CA TRP A 365 -7.56 8.87 19.77
C TRP A 365 -8.69 7.87 19.48
N ASP A 366 -8.82 6.78 20.23
CA ASP A 366 -9.94 5.86 20.05
C ASP A 366 -11.21 6.41 20.68
N ILE A 367 -12.18 6.80 19.86
CA ILE A 367 -13.48 7.36 20.30
C ILE A 367 -14.30 6.41 21.17
N ARG A 368 -13.96 5.12 21.18
CA ARG A 368 -14.62 4.09 22.01
C ARG A 368 -13.89 3.82 23.32
N SER A 369 -12.74 4.46 23.56
CA SER A 369 -11.95 4.31 24.80
C SER A 369 -12.64 4.91 26.03
N GLY A 370 -13.60 5.81 25.84
CA GLY A 370 -14.20 6.64 26.89
C GLY A 370 -13.26 7.75 27.42
N LYS A 371 -12.07 7.91 26.81
CA LYS A 371 -11.03 8.88 27.19
C LYS A 371 -10.55 9.72 25.99
N ALA A 372 -11.15 9.52 24.81
CA ALA A 372 -10.76 10.23 23.61
C ALA A 372 -10.78 11.75 23.81
N SER A 373 -9.76 12.41 23.25
CA SER A 373 -9.65 13.87 23.33
C SER A 373 -10.74 14.55 22.48
N GLU A 374 -11.10 15.79 22.85
CA GLU A 374 -12.00 16.61 22.04
C GLU A 374 -11.47 16.76 20.61
N THR A 375 -10.16 16.91 20.44
CA THR A 375 -9.52 16.98 19.11
C THR A 375 -9.76 15.73 18.29
N ALA A 376 -9.68 14.54 18.88
CA ALA A 376 -9.95 13.28 18.19
C ALA A 376 -11.43 13.18 17.77
N ILE A 377 -12.35 13.50 18.70
CA ILE A 377 -13.79 13.50 18.43
C ILE A 377 -14.12 14.47 17.29
N GLU A 378 -13.58 15.70 17.36
CA GLU A 378 -13.77 16.71 16.32
C GLU A 378 -13.25 16.27 14.95
N LEU A 379 -12.07 15.64 14.90
CA LEU A 379 -11.50 15.12 13.66
C LEU A 379 -12.45 14.11 12.99
N PHE A 380 -12.96 13.15 13.75
CA PHE A 380 -13.78 12.05 13.20
C PHE A 380 -15.21 12.48 12.83
N HIS A 381 -15.64 13.67 13.22
CA HIS A 381 -16.87 14.27 12.71
C HIS A 381 -16.74 14.82 11.29
N ALA A 382 -15.55 14.96 10.71
CA ALA A 382 -15.38 15.44 9.34
C ALA A 382 -16.12 14.55 8.34
N ALA A 383 -16.92 15.16 7.45
CA ALA A 383 -17.80 14.48 6.52
C ALA A 383 -17.49 14.85 5.06
N PRO A 384 -17.88 14.00 4.09
CA PRO A 384 -17.72 14.29 2.68
C PRO A 384 -18.47 15.56 2.27
N GLY A 385 -17.93 16.30 1.29
CA GLY A 385 -18.57 17.47 0.72
C GLY A 385 -19.74 17.14 -0.21
N GLY A 386 -19.68 15.99 -0.84
CA GLY A 386 -20.69 15.54 -1.82
C GLY A 386 -20.66 16.34 -3.12
N VAL A 387 -19.55 17.02 -3.41
CA VAL A 387 -19.39 17.87 -4.60
C VAL A 387 -18.13 17.44 -5.35
N ARG A 388 -18.24 17.27 -6.65
CA ARG A 388 -17.09 16.96 -7.51
C ARG A 388 -16.04 18.09 -7.44
N THR A 389 -14.82 17.76 -7.05
CA THR A 389 -13.73 18.73 -6.91
C THR A 389 -12.35 18.09 -6.93
N THR A 390 -11.36 18.86 -7.39
CA THR A 390 -9.92 18.52 -7.24
C THR A 390 -9.25 19.36 -6.16
N GLU A 391 -10.01 20.14 -5.39
CA GLU A 391 -9.50 21.05 -4.36
C GLU A 391 -9.45 20.33 -3.00
N ALA A 392 -8.27 20.30 -2.40
CA ALA A 392 -8.10 19.85 -1.03
C ALA A 392 -8.81 20.78 -0.03
N PHE A 393 -9.22 20.22 1.12
CA PHE A 393 -9.78 20.97 2.24
C PHE A 393 -11.05 21.76 1.91
N SER A 394 -11.75 21.40 0.83
CA SER A 394 -12.92 22.11 0.32
C SER A 394 -14.20 21.84 1.10
N SER A 395 -14.24 20.81 1.96
CA SER A 395 -15.40 20.45 2.76
C SER A 395 -15.23 20.79 4.24
N THR A 396 -16.20 21.54 4.77
CA THR A 396 -16.38 21.78 6.21
C THR A 396 -17.57 21.01 6.77
N ASN A 397 -18.14 20.08 6.00
CA ASN A 397 -19.27 19.26 6.42
C ASN A 397 -18.91 18.39 7.61
N ARG A 398 -19.91 18.07 8.42
CA ARG A 398 -19.76 17.27 9.64
C ARG A 398 -20.86 16.23 9.74
N TRP A 399 -20.50 15.04 10.16
CA TRP A 399 -21.48 14.06 10.61
C TRP A 399 -22.18 14.57 11.89
N GLU A 400 -23.48 14.42 11.97
CA GLU A 400 -24.23 14.74 13.19
C GLU A 400 -23.84 13.80 14.35
N THR A 401 -23.61 12.53 14.02
CA THR A 401 -23.25 11.48 14.98
C THR A 401 -22.11 10.61 14.43
N LEU A 402 -21.24 10.16 15.31
CA LEU A 402 -20.23 9.14 15.01
C LEU A 402 -20.86 7.76 14.97
N ASP A 403 -20.25 6.83 14.23
CA ASP A 403 -20.64 5.42 14.22
C ASP A 403 -19.87 4.67 15.32
N VAL A 404 -20.51 4.51 16.47
CA VAL A 404 -19.97 3.79 17.63
C VAL A 404 -20.58 2.39 17.81
N ASP A 405 -21.41 1.95 16.85
CA ASP A 405 -22.01 0.61 16.85
C ASP A 405 -20.93 -0.45 16.61
N SER A 406 -20.57 -1.18 17.68
CA SER A 406 -19.55 -2.22 17.65
C SER A 406 -20.07 -3.60 17.25
N GLU A 407 -21.39 -3.79 17.15
CA GLU A 407 -21.97 -5.09 16.79
C GLU A 407 -22.29 -5.19 15.30
N SER A 408 -22.85 -4.12 14.70
CA SER A 408 -23.35 -4.12 13.33
C SER A 408 -22.86 -2.95 12.45
N GLY A 409 -22.09 -2.03 13.03
CA GLY A 409 -21.54 -0.86 12.36
C GLY A 409 -20.41 -1.16 11.38
N CYS A 410 -19.75 -0.10 10.90
CA CYS A 410 -18.61 -0.21 9.98
C CYS A 410 -17.41 -0.91 10.62
N ILE A 411 -17.04 -0.50 11.83
CA ILE A 411 -16.00 -1.15 12.65
C ILE A 411 -16.70 -1.94 13.73
N ARG A 412 -16.48 -3.26 13.78
CA ARG A 412 -17.08 -4.17 14.75
C ARG A 412 -16.08 -4.53 15.84
N ASP A 413 -16.57 -4.99 16.99
CA ASP A 413 -15.70 -5.56 18.00
C ASP A 413 -15.26 -7.01 17.67
N VAL A 414 -14.30 -7.52 18.45
CA VAL A 414 -13.76 -8.87 18.24
C VAL A 414 -14.75 -9.99 18.56
N ALA A 415 -15.86 -9.70 19.25
CA ALA A 415 -16.92 -10.67 19.53
C ALA A 415 -17.93 -10.78 18.37
N HIS A 416 -18.05 -9.75 17.53
CA HIS A 416 -19.01 -9.67 16.42
C HIS A 416 -18.31 -9.45 15.05
N PRO A 417 -17.17 -10.12 14.75
CA PRO A 417 -16.40 -9.84 13.55
C PRO A 417 -17.17 -10.22 12.28
N TYR A 418 -16.74 -9.68 11.14
CA TYR A 418 -17.23 -10.11 9.83
C TYR A 418 -16.80 -11.55 9.51
N THR A 419 -15.57 -11.93 9.90
CA THR A 419 -15.03 -13.30 9.85
C THR A 419 -14.09 -13.51 11.03
N VAL A 420 -13.98 -14.76 11.51
CA VAL A 420 -13.09 -15.12 12.63
C VAL A 420 -11.63 -15.16 12.23
N ASP A 421 -11.33 -15.40 10.95
CA ASP A 421 -10.02 -15.30 10.32
C ASP A 421 -9.84 -13.90 9.75
N GLY A 422 -8.57 -13.47 9.59
CA GLY A 422 -8.23 -12.23 8.92
C GLY A 422 -8.63 -12.21 7.44
N GLY A 423 -8.67 -11.02 6.87
CA GLY A 423 -9.09 -10.82 5.47
C GLY A 423 -8.08 -11.22 4.40
N LEU A 424 -6.90 -11.75 4.79
CA LEU A 424 -5.83 -12.23 3.91
C LEU A 424 -5.36 -13.61 4.37
N ALA A 425 -4.89 -14.46 3.43
CA ALA A 425 -4.32 -15.76 3.75
C ALA A 425 -3.14 -16.11 2.85
N ILE A 426 -2.11 -16.74 3.42
CA ILE A 426 -1.01 -17.32 2.67
C ILE A 426 -1.31 -18.79 2.43
N LEU A 427 -1.21 -19.23 1.17
CA LEU A 427 -1.32 -20.65 0.83
C LEU A 427 0.03 -21.17 0.38
N LYS A 428 0.33 -22.44 0.71
CA LYS A 428 1.55 -23.15 0.31
C LYS A 428 1.22 -24.53 -0.27
N GLY A 429 2.10 -25.05 -1.10
CA GLY A 429 1.97 -26.37 -1.70
C GLY A 429 2.95 -26.54 -2.85
N ASN A 430 2.83 -27.64 -3.60
CA ASN A 430 3.76 -27.88 -4.71
C ASN A 430 3.66 -26.85 -5.82
N LEU A 431 2.51 -26.15 -5.96
CA LEU A 431 2.34 -25.06 -6.94
C LEU A 431 3.01 -23.76 -6.47
N ALA A 432 3.05 -23.51 -5.17
CA ALA A 432 3.63 -22.31 -4.55
C ALA A 432 4.44 -22.69 -3.29
N PRO A 433 5.61 -23.31 -3.43
CA PRO A 433 6.39 -23.80 -2.28
C PRO A 433 6.86 -22.66 -1.36
N ASP A 434 7.16 -21.47 -1.92
CA ASP A 434 7.54 -20.28 -1.15
C ASP A 434 6.32 -19.43 -0.75
N GLY A 435 5.11 -19.84 -1.15
CA GLY A 435 3.84 -19.21 -0.80
C GLY A 435 3.18 -18.41 -1.92
N CYS A 436 1.93 -18.13 -1.72
CA CYS A 436 1.09 -17.23 -2.50
C CYS A 436 0.03 -16.61 -1.59
N ILE A 437 -0.70 -15.59 -2.06
CA ILE A 437 -1.64 -14.84 -1.24
C ILE A 437 -3.03 -14.79 -1.84
N VAL A 438 -4.05 -14.85 -0.98
CA VAL A 438 -5.45 -14.62 -1.33
C VAL A 438 -6.10 -13.63 -0.38
N LYS A 439 -6.94 -12.74 -0.93
CA LYS A 439 -7.77 -11.79 -0.15
C LYS A 439 -9.08 -12.49 0.25
N THR A 440 -9.07 -13.17 1.40
CA THR A 440 -10.21 -13.97 1.89
C THR A 440 -11.44 -13.13 2.20
N ALA A 441 -11.27 -11.86 2.61
CA ALA A 441 -12.38 -10.93 2.84
C ALA A 441 -13.29 -10.74 1.61
N GLY A 442 -12.77 -10.98 0.40
CA GLY A 442 -13.50 -10.90 -0.87
C GLY A 442 -14.00 -12.25 -1.42
N VAL A 443 -13.75 -13.37 -0.73
CA VAL A 443 -14.07 -14.74 -1.18
C VAL A 443 -15.24 -15.30 -0.40
N PRO A 444 -16.39 -15.67 -1.03
CA PRO A 444 -17.47 -16.37 -0.36
C PRO A 444 -17.02 -17.74 0.18
N GLU A 445 -17.46 -18.09 1.39
CA GLU A 445 -17.02 -19.33 2.07
C GLU A 445 -17.26 -20.61 1.26
N HIS A 446 -18.32 -20.67 0.45
CA HIS A 446 -18.67 -21.86 -0.35
C HIS A 446 -17.64 -22.19 -1.44
N ILE A 447 -16.72 -21.25 -1.79
CA ILE A 447 -15.60 -21.47 -2.73
C ILE A 447 -14.23 -21.44 -2.05
N TRP A 448 -14.17 -21.50 -0.72
CA TRP A 448 -12.89 -21.58 0.01
C TRP A 448 -12.12 -22.89 -0.25
N SER A 449 -12.82 -23.93 -0.71
CA SER A 449 -12.23 -25.13 -1.26
C SER A 449 -12.65 -25.25 -2.72
N PHE A 450 -11.70 -25.28 -3.62
CA PHE A 450 -11.94 -25.27 -5.06
C PHE A 450 -11.03 -26.28 -5.76
N ARG A 451 -11.59 -27.00 -6.73
CA ARG A 451 -10.84 -27.96 -7.55
C ARG A 451 -11.35 -27.86 -8.99
N GLY A 452 -10.44 -27.66 -9.93
CA GLY A 452 -10.79 -27.52 -11.32
C GLY A 452 -9.62 -27.70 -12.29
N PRO A 453 -9.92 -27.76 -13.59
CA PRO A 453 -8.90 -27.80 -14.63
C PRO A 453 -8.26 -26.43 -14.85
N ALA A 454 -6.97 -26.41 -15.07
CA ALA A 454 -6.22 -25.21 -15.44
C ALA A 454 -6.56 -24.75 -16.86
N ARG A 455 -6.63 -23.43 -17.04
CA ARG A 455 -6.62 -22.72 -18.33
C ARG A 455 -5.44 -21.76 -18.31
N VAL A 456 -4.40 -22.11 -19.05
CA VAL A 456 -3.12 -21.40 -19.00
C VAL A 456 -3.13 -20.22 -19.96
N CYS A 457 -2.74 -19.05 -19.43
CA CYS A 457 -2.57 -17.80 -20.16
C CYS A 457 -1.15 -17.28 -19.93
N GLU A 458 -0.45 -16.91 -20.99
CA GLU A 458 0.94 -16.44 -20.96
C GLU A 458 1.07 -14.95 -20.66
N SER A 459 -0.06 -14.24 -20.49
CA SER A 459 -0.14 -12.83 -20.16
C SER A 459 -1.53 -12.44 -19.64
N GLN A 460 -1.65 -11.23 -19.07
CA GLN A 460 -2.94 -10.63 -18.74
C GLN A 460 -3.82 -10.47 -19.98
N GLU A 461 -3.25 -10.03 -21.08
CA GLU A 461 -3.94 -9.78 -22.34
C GLU A 461 -4.59 -11.08 -22.87
N ASP A 462 -3.86 -12.19 -22.84
CA ASP A 462 -4.37 -13.52 -23.23
C ASP A 462 -5.51 -13.97 -22.31
N ALA A 463 -5.37 -13.75 -20.99
CA ALA A 463 -6.44 -14.06 -20.03
C ALA A 463 -7.71 -13.22 -20.29
N VAL A 464 -7.56 -11.93 -20.55
CA VAL A 464 -8.68 -11.03 -20.89
C VAL A 464 -9.38 -11.50 -22.18
N GLU A 465 -8.61 -11.83 -23.22
CA GLU A 465 -9.16 -12.37 -24.47
C GLU A 465 -9.89 -13.70 -24.25
N ALA A 466 -9.32 -14.60 -23.42
CA ALA A 466 -9.96 -15.87 -23.10
C ALA A 466 -11.30 -15.69 -22.36
N ILE A 467 -11.37 -14.76 -21.40
CA ILE A 467 -12.57 -14.46 -20.61
C ILE A 467 -13.64 -13.82 -21.49
N LEU A 468 -13.35 -12.75 -22.20
CA LEU A 468 -14.30 -12.04 -23.07
C LEU A 468 -14.72 -12.89 -24.26
N GLY A 469 -13.81 -13.72 -24.79
CA GLY A 469 -14.08 -14.70 -25.84
C GLY A 469 -14.88 -15.93 -25.38
N LYS A 470 -15.28 -15.99 -24.10
CA LYS A 470 -16.05 -17.10 -23.51
C LYS A 470 -15.35 -18.47 -23.60
N ARG A 471 -14.01 -18.47 -23.62
CA ARG A 471 -13.19 -19.70 -23.54
C ARG A 471 -13.09 -20.22 -22.10
N ILE A 472 -13.36 -19.36 -21.11
CA ILE A 472 -13.40 -19.70 -19.69
C ILE A 472 -14.84 -20.05 -19.31
N VAL A 473 -15.02 -21.18 -18.65
CA VAL A 473 -16.32 -21.70 -18.25
C VAL A 473 -16.37 -22.02 -16.75
N ASP A 474 -17.57 -22.30 -16.24
CA ASP A 474 -17.81 -22.67 -14.83
C ASP A 474 -16.91 -23.84 -14.42
N GLY A 475 -16.19 -23.70 -13.31
CA GLY A 475 -15.25 -24.68 -12.77
C GLY A 475 -13.79 -24.54 -13.21
N ASP A 476 -13.49 -23.67 -14.18
CA ASP A 476 -12.11 -23.47 -14.64
C ASP A 476 -11.26 -22.70 -13.61
N ILE A 477 -9.96 -22.99 -13.62
CA ILE A 477 -8.91 -22.24 -12.90
C ILE A 477 -8.01 -21.56 -13.94
N VAL A 478 -8.14 -20.25 -14.05
CA VAL A 478 -7.33 -19.45 -14.98
C VAL A 478 -5.95 -19.23 -14.36
N VAL A 479 -4.90 -19.71 -15.02
CA VAL A 479 -3.49 -19.57 -14.60
C VAL A 479 -2.80 -18.55 -15.50
N ILE A 480 -2.53 -17.36 -14.94
CA ILE A 480 -1.84 -16.28 -15.64
C ILE A 480 -0.40 -16.26 -15.16
N ARG A 481 0.53 -16.65 -16.00
CA ARG A 481 1.94 -16.80 -15.65
C ARG A 481 2.87 -15.87 -16.43
N TYR A 482 4.13 -15.76 -16.01
CA TYR A 482 5.12 -14.82 -16.51
C TYR A 482 4.73 -13.35 -16.32
N GLU A 483 3.95 -13.05 -15.28
CA GLU A 483 3.61 -11.69 -14.84
C GLU A 483 4.30 -11.32 -13.52
N GLY A 484 5.24 -12.15 -13.06
CA GLY A 484 6.01 -11.94 -11.85
C GLY A 484 7.06 -10.83 -11.92
N PRO A 485 7.85 -10.63 -10.85
CA PRO A 485 8.89 -9.58 -10.77
C PRO A 485 9.87 -9.59 -11.93
N LYS A 486 10.35 -10.77 -12.33
CA LYS A 486 11.30 -10.96 -13.46
C LYS A 486 10.59 -11.17 -14.78
N GLY A 487 9.58 -12.04 -14.79
CA GLY A 487 8.89 -12.47 -16.01
C GLY A 487 7.98 -11.42 -16.61
N GLY A 488 7.41 -10.53 -15.79
CA GLY A 488 6.56 -9.44 -16.25
C GLY A 488 7.22 -8.52 -17.27
N PRO A 489 8.40 -7.95 -17.05
CA PRO A 489 8.95 -7.64 -15.75
C PRO A 489 8.20 -6.50 -15.06
N GLY A 490 8.32 -6.42 -13.75
CA GLY A 490 7.66 -5.38 -12.95
C GLY A 490 6.43 -5.86 -12.21
N MET A 491 6.13 -7.17 -12.26
CA MET A 491 5.07 -7.81 -11.48
C MET A 491 3.72 -7.10 -11.65
N GLN A 492 3.19 -7.14 -12.87
CA GLN A 492 1.97 -6.44 -13.28
C GLN A 492 0.82 -6.70 -12.29
N GLU A 493 0.14 -5.63 -11.89
CA GLU A 493 -1.08 -5.70 -11.09
C GLU A 493 -2.29 -5.79 -12.00
N MET A 494 -3.14 -6.79 -11.77
CA MET A 494 -4.27 -7.10 -12.63
C MET A 494 -5.60 -6.90 -11.90
N LEU A 495 -6.52 -6.18 -12.55
CA LEU A 495 -7.90 -6.00 -12.10
C LEU A 495 -8.91 -6.40 -13.19
N TYR A 496 -8.56 -6.23 -14.46
CA TYR A 496 -9.45 -6.54 -15.58
C TYR A 496 -9.88 -8.01 -15.62
N PRO A 497 -8.99 -9.03 -15.49
CA PRO A 497 -9.43 -10.42 -15.49
C PRO A 497 -10.46 -10.73 -14.41
N THR A 498 -10.24 -10.20 -13.19
CA THR A 498 -11.15 -10.42 -12.06
C THR A 498 -12.48 -9.68 -12.23
N SER A 499 -12.43 -8.43 -12.72
CA SER A 499 -13.62 -7.62 -12.97
C SER A 499 -14.48 -8.21 -14.10
N TYR A 500 -13.85 -8.71 -15.15
CA TYR A 500 -14.56 -9.31 -16.30
C TYR A 500 -15.19 -10.65 -15.93
N LEU A 501 -14.51 -11.51 -15.18
CA LEU A 501 -15.15 -12.72 -14.65
C LEU A 501 -16.39 -12.37 -13.80
N LYS A 502 -16.29 -11.34 -12.96
CA LYS A 502 -17.41 -10.86 -12.17
C LYS A 502 -18.55 -10.32 -13.04
N GLY A 503 -18.25 -9.47 -14.04
CA GLY A 503 -19.22 -8.90 -14.97
C GLY A 503 -19.97 -9.98 -15.79
N LEU A 504 -19.28 -11.06 -16.13
CA LEU A 504 -19.85 -12.20 -16.85
C LEU A 504 -20.53 -13.25 -15.94
N GLY A 505 -20.62 -12.99 -14.62
CA GLY A 505 -21.25 -13.90 -13.65
C GLY A 505 -20.43 -15.14 -13.30
N LEU A 506 -19.14 -15.17 -13.63
CA LEU A 506 -18.19 -16.26 -13.34
C LEU A 506 -17.35 -16.01 -12.07
N GLY A 507 -17.45 -14.87 -11.44
CA GLY A 507 -16.59 -14.47 -10.31
C GLY A 507 -16.70 -15.34 -9.05
N GLN A 508 -17.75 -16.16 -8.92
CA GLN A 508 -17.89 -17.15 -7.84
C GLN A 508 -17.87 -18.60 -8.35
N LYS A 509 -17.49 -18.82 -9.61
CA LYS A 509 -17.52 -20.10 -10.29
C LYS A 509 -16.19 -20.53 -10.86
N CYS A 510 -15.24 -19.58 -10.95
CA CYS A 510 -13.88 -19.79 -11.43
C CYS A 510 -12.88 -19.30 -10.38
N ALA A 511 -11.65 -19.79 -10.45
CA ALA A 511 -10.53 -19.26 -9.71
C ALA A 511 -9.50 -18.65 -10.68
N LEU A 512 -8.71 -17.67 -10.18
CA LEU A 512 -7.54 -17.14 -10.87
C LEU A 512 -6.29 -17.37 -10.04
N ILE A 513 -5.18 -17.72 -10.70
CA ILE A 513 -3.87 -17.89 -10.07
C ILE A 513 -2.85 -17.15 -10.93
N THR A 514 -1.90 -16.44 -10.28
CA THR A 514 -0.83 -15.73 -10.99
C THR A 514 0.45 -15.60 -10.18
N ASP A 515 1.58 -15.57 -10.84
CA ASP A 515 2.86 -15.13 -10.29
C ASP A 515 3.02 -13.59 -10.28
N GLY A 516 2.09 -12.88 -10.94
CA GLY A 516 1.91 -11.45 -10.84
C GLY A 516 1.12 -11.03 -9.59
N ARG A 517 0.40 -9.90 -9.68
CA ARG A 517 -0.43 -9.35 -8.60
C ARG A 517 -1.87 -9.19 -9.05
N PHE A 518 -2.78 -9.33 -8.09
CA PHE A 518 -4.14 -8.82 -8.25
C PHE A 518 -4.31 -7.54 -7.44
N SER A 519 -5.12 -6.62 -7.96
CA SER A 519 -5.41 -5.34 -7.32
C SER A 519 -6.12 -5.54 -5.97
N GLY A 520 -5.93 -4.60 -5.05
CA GLY A 520 -6.72 -4.50 -3.83
C GLY A 520 -8.22 -4.42 -4.07
N GLY A 521 -8.65 -4.00 -5.28
CA GLY A 521 -10.03 -3.99 -5.76
C GLY A 521 -10.61 -5.35 -6.15
N THR A 522 -9.80 -6.41 -6.14
CA THR A 522 -10.21 -7.75 -6.55
C THR A 522 -11.17 -8.40 -5.55
N SER A 523 -12.16 -9.12 -6.07
CA SER A 523 -13.07 -10.00 -5.34
C SER A 523 -13.18 -11.36 -6.04
N GLY A 524 -13.62 -12.41 -5.32
CA GLY A 524 -13.61 -13.79 -5.80
C GLY A 524 -12.30 -14.50 -5.49
N LEU A 525 -12.19 -15.78 -5.86
CA LEU A 525 -11.02 -16.63 -5.55
C LEU A 525 -9.85 -16.30 -6.49
N SER A 526 -9.13 -15.24 -6.14
CA SER A 526 -7.98 -14.73 -6.90
C SER A 526 -6.72 -14.82 -6.05
N ILE A 527 -5.76 -15.63 -6.50
CA ILE A 527 -4.54 -16.01 -5.78
C ILE A 527 -3.34 -15.44 -6.54
N GLY A 528 -2.66 -14.48 -5.94
CA GLY A 528 -1.49 -13.82 -6.53
C GLY A 528 -0.20 -14.16 -5.81
N HIS A 529 0.90 -13.57 -6.31
CA HIS A 529 2.24 -13.66 -5.72
C HIS A 529 2.77 -15.11 -5.64
N VAL A 530 2.36 -15.98 -6.57
CA VAL A 530 2.86 -17.37 -6.58
C VAL A 530 4.39 -17.35 -6.65
N SER A 531 5.01 -17.94 -5.64
CA SER A 531 6.47 -17.99 -5.51
C SER A 531 6.97 -19.43 -5.38
N PRO A 532 8.06 -19.76 -6.14
CA PRO A 532 8.75 -18.95 -7.15
C PRO A 532 7.89 -18.68 -8.39
N GLU A 533 8.12 -17.52 -9.06
CA GLU A 533 7.47 -17.19 -10.33
C GLU A 533 7.88 -18.11 -11.49
N ALA A 534 7.11 -18.15 -12.56
CA ALA A 534 7.41 -18.98 -13.74
C ALA A 534 8.80 -18.69 -14.33
N ALA A 535 9.15 -17.41 -14.50
CA ALA A 535 10.45 -17.00 -15.05
C ALA A 535 11.67 -17.33 -14.14
N ALA A 536 11.41 -17.68 -12.88
CA ALA A 536 12.44 -18.14 -11.93
C ALA A 536 12.42 -19.67 -11.74
N GLY A 537 11.76 -20.43 -12.63
CA GLY A 537 11.68 -21.88 -12.56
C GLY A 537 10.62 -22.43 -11.62
N GLY A 538 9.65 -21.60 -11.21
CA GLY A 538 8.55 -22.01 -10.35
C GLY A 538 7.60 -23.02 -11.01
N THR A 539 6.95 -23.85 -10.20
CA THR A 539 6.03 -24.91 -10.68
C THR A 539 4.86 -24.35 -11.50
N ILE A 540 4.46 -23.09 -11.26
CA ILE A 540 3.44 -22.42 -12.08
C ILE A 540 3.82 -22.39 -13.57
N GLY A 541 5.12 -22.33 -13.92
CA GLY A 541 5.63 -22.39 -15.26
C GLY A 541 5.49 -23.78 -15.93
N LEU A 542 5.20 -24.83 -15.15
CA LEU A 542 5.04 -26.21 -15.61
C LEU A 542 3.56 -26.61 -15.81
N VAL A 543 2.61 -25.76 -15.42
CA VAL A 543 1.18 -26.05 -15.56
C VAL A 543 0.81 -26.11 -17.04
N GLU A 544 0.03 -27.10 -17.45
CA GLU A 544 -0.53 -27.26 -18.79
C GLU A 544 -2.07 -27.20 -18.75
N ASP A 545 -2.68 -26.87 -19.88
CA ASP A 545 -4.14 -26.84 -20.00
C ASP A 545 -4.77 -28.18 -19.63
N GLY A 546 -5.77 -28.14 -18.76
CA GLY A 546 -6.48 -29.31 -18.27
C GLY A 546 -5.86 -29.96 -17.03
N ASP A 547 -4.68 -29.58 -16.58
CA ASP A 547 -4.12 -30.03 -15.31
C ASP A 547 -5.05 -29.68 -14.15
N ILE A 548 -5.22 -30.59 -13.22
CA ILE A 548 -6.09 -30.35 -12.05
C ILE A 548 -5.31 -29.60 -10.96
N ILE A 549 -5.90 -28.51 -10.48
CA ILE A 549 -5.40 -27.77 -9.34
C ILE A 549 -6.39 -27.87 -8.19
N GLU A 550 -5.89 -28.07 -6.97
CA GLU A 550 -6.66 -28.06 -5.74
C GLU A 550 -6.24 -26.88 -4.86
N ILE A 551 -7.24 -26.10 -4.41
CA ILE A 551 -7.09 -24.94 -3.54
C ILE A 551 -7.89 -25.16 -2.27
N SER A 552 -7.32 -24.88 -1.10
CA SER A 552 -8.02 -24.91 0.18
C SER A 552 -7.56 -23.77 1.06
N ILE A 553 -8.39 -22.75 1.20
CA ILE A 553 -8.15 -21.64 2.15
C ILE A 553 -8.13 -22.14 3.59
N PRO A 554 -9.07 -23.00 4.06
CA PRO A 554 -9.03 -23.51 5.42
C PRO A 554 -7.74 -24.28 5.75
N ASN A 555 -7.22 -25.06 4.80
CA ASN A 555 -5.99 -25.85 4.96
C ASN A 555 -4.72 -25.08 4.57
N ARG A 556 -4.87 -23.81 4.11
CA ARG A 556 -3.75 -23.00 3.61
C ARG A 556 -2.93 -23.73 2.55
N SER A 557 -3.59 -24.42 1.61
CA SER A 557 -2.91 -25.25 0.62
C SER A 557 -3.31 -24.94 -0.81
N ILE A 558 -2.34 -25.09 -1.72
CA ILE A 558 -2.52 -24.99 -3.18
C ILE A 558 -1.62 -26.02 -3.87
N ASN A 559 -2.23 -26.95 -4.61
CA ASN A 559 -1.51 -28.06 -5.20
C ASN A 559 -1.90 -28.30 -6.65
N LEU A 560 -0.89 -28.54 -7.46
CA LEU A 560 -1.00 -29.09 -8.80
C LEU A 560 -1.02 -30.63 -8.70
N ILE A 561 -2.10 -31.27 -9.21
CA ILE A 561 -2.33 -32.69 -9.11
C ILE A 561 -1.83 -33.35 -10.40
N VAL A 562 -0.52 -33.43 -10.53
CA VAL A 562 0.20 -34.03 -11.67
C VAL A 562 1.30 -34.93 -11.07
N ASP A 563 1.56 -36.05 -11.73
CA ASP A 563 2.60 -37.00 -11.30
C ASP A 563 3.99 -36.34 -11.29
N ASP A 564 4.78 -36.61 -10.25
CA ASP A 564 6.12 -36.01 -10.08
C ASP A 564 7.06 -36.31 -11.28
N GLN A 565 6.94 -37.48 -11.92
CA GLN A 565 7.74 -37.82 -13.09
C GLN A 565 7.36 -36.96 -14.30
N VAL A 566 6.08 -36.63 -14.44
CA VAL A 566 5.60 -35.72 -15.51
C VAL A 566 6.09 -34.30 -15.25
N LEU A 567 6.00 -33.83 -14.01
CA LEU A 567 6.52 -32.51 -13.62
C LEU A 567 8.02 -32.41 -13.84
N GLN A 568 8.78 -33.46 -13.51
CA GLN A 568 10.21 -33.51 -13.75
C GLN A 568 10.54 -33.43 -15.25
N ALA A 569 9.83 -34.18 -16.09
CA ALA A 569 10.02 -34.13 -17.53
C ALA A 569 9.70 -32.75 -18.14
N ARG A 570 8.62 -32.09 -17.67
CA ARG A 570 8.29 -30.71 -18.05
C ARG A 570 9.38 -29.72 -17.61
N ARG A 571 9.96 -29.91 -16.44
CA ARG A 571 11.07 -29.09 -15.91
C ARG A 571 12.31 -29.24 -16.79
N GLU A 572 12.71 -30.46 -17.10
CA GLU A 572 13.85 -30.74 -17.98
C GLU A 572 13.67 -30.12 -19.37
N TYR A 573 12.44 -30.14 -19.88
CA TYR A 573 12.12 -29.46 -21.15
C TYR A 573 12.30 -27.93 -21.01
N ARG A 574 11.74 -27.31 -19.96
CA ARG A 574 11.88 -25.85 -19.73
C ARG A 574 13.33 -25.44 -19.47
N ASP A 575 14.10 -26.23 -18.75
CA ASP A 575 15.55 -25.99 -18.53
C ASP A 575 16.33 -25.99 -19.86
N ALA A 576 15.88 -26.79 -20.86
CA ALA A 576 16.52 -26.87 -22.17
C ALA A 576 16.11 -25.75 -23.13
N VAL A 577 14.84 -25.29 -23.07
CA VAL A 577 14.30 -24.29 -24.03
C VAL A 577 14.22 -22.87 -23.44
N GLY A 578 14.26 -22.72 -22.11
CA GLY A 578 14.13 -21.46 -21.40
C GLY A 578 12.81 -21.31 -20.66
N TRP A 579 12.84 -20.50 -19.62
CA TRP A 579 11.69 -20.15 -18.76
C TRP A 579 11.08 -18.82 -19.21
N GLU A 580 10.65 -18.77 -20.46
CA GLU A 580 10.06 -17.60 -21.09
C GLU A 580 8.73 -17.97 -21.75
N PRO A 581 7.78 -17.02 -21.91
CA PRO A 581 6.54 -17.27 -22.65
C PRO A 581 6.82 -17.50 -24.14
N GLU A 582 6.13 -18.47 -24.76
CA GLU A 582 6.41 -18.88 -26.12
C GLU A 582 5.91 -17.89 -27.18
N ASN A 583 4.79 -17.20 -26.92
CA ASN A 583 4.08 -16.40 -27.93
C ASN A 583 3.69 -15.00 -27.42
N ARG A 584 4.49 -14.42 -26.52
CA ARG A 584 4.19 -13.08 -25.98
C ARG A 584 5.08 -12.02 -26.63
N GLU A 585 4.48 -11.10 -27.37
CA GLU A 585 5.14 -9.88 -27.82
C GLU A 585 5.01 -8.79 -26.75
N ARG A 586 6.10 -8.47 -26.06
CA ARG A 586 6.16 -7.40 -25.06
C ARG A 586 7.44 -6.58 -25.19
N VAL A 587 7.28 -5.26 -25.33
CA VAL A 587 8.43 -4.34 -25.35
C VAL A 587 8.89 -4.08 -23.93
N VAL A 588 10.09 -4.54 -23.58
CA VAL A 588 10.72 -4.34 -22.28
C VAL A 588 11.74 -3.21 -22.38
N SER A 589 11.45 -2.08 -21.70
CA SER A 589 12.34 -0.92 -21.69
C SER A 589 13.61 -1.17 -20.87
N ALA A 590 14.62 -0.28 -21.01
CA ALA A 590 15.85 -0.35 -20.22
C ALA A 590 15.59 -0.31 -18.71
N ALA A 591 14.66 0.53 -18.26
CA ALA A 591 14.29 0.64 -16.85
C ALA A 591 13.72 -0.68 -16.29
N LEU A 592 12.84 -1.32 -17.05
CA LEU A 592 12.24 -2.62 -16.66
C LEU A 592 13.28 -3.75 -16.67
N LYS A 593 14.23 -3.76 -17.64
CA LYS A 593 15.34 -4.73 -17.66
C LYS A 593 16.24 -4.60 -16.43
N ILE A 594 16.55 -3.38 -16.01
CA ILE A 594 17.33 -3.13 -14.79
C ILE A 594 16.59 -3.67 -13.56
N TYR A 595 15.30 -3.36 -13.42
CA TYR A 595 14.51 -3.89 -12.32
C TYR A 595 14.49 -5.42 -12.31
N ALA A 596 14.16 -6.06 -13.44
CA ALA A 596 14.08 -7.52 -13.55
C ALA A 596 15.40 -8.23 -13.20
N SER A 597 16.55 -7.61 -13.55
CA SER A 597 17.87 -8.18 -13.26
C SER A 597 18.22 -8.21 -11.76
N MET A 598 17.54 -7.40 -10.95
CA MET A 598 17.77 -7.26 -9.52
C MET A 598 16.58 -7.70 -8.66
N ALA A 599 15.42 -7.98 -9.28
CA ALA A 599 14.21 -8.30 -8.54
C ALA A 599 14.31 -9.64 -7.81
N LEU A 600 13.95 -9.63 -6.54
CA LEU A 600 13.68 -10.81 -5.73
C LEU A 600 12.26 -11.32 -5.99
N SER A 601 12.00 -12.54 -5.54
CA SER A 601 10.66 -13.14 -5.60
C SER A 601 9.65 -12.42 -4.69
N ALA A 602 8.37 -12.70 -4.91
CA ALA A 602 7.28 -12.01 -4.21
C ALA A 602 7.25 -12.32 -2.70
N ASP A 603 7.64 -13.51 -2.27
CA ASP A 603 7.80 -13.89 -0.86
C ASP A 603 8.86 -13.04 -0.12
N LYS A 604 9.72 -12.34 -0.87
CA LYS A 604 10.73 -11.38 -0.39
C LYS A 604 10.36 -9.92 -0.72
N GLY A 605 9.07 -9.67 -0.98
CA GLY A 605 8.55 -8.33 -1.27
C GLY A 605 8.83 -7.82 -2.68
N ALA A 606 9.31 -8.65 -3.62
CA ALA A 606 9.78 -8.26 -4.93
C ALA A 606 10.72 -7.03 -4.86
N ALA A 607 11.53 -6.98 -3.80
CA ALA A 607 12.53 -5.94 -3.55
C ALA A 607 13.73 -6.12 -4.48
N ARG A 608 14.61 -5.15 -4.57
CA ARG A 608 15.87 -5.32 -5.29
C ARG A 608 16.90 -6.03 -4.43
N GLU A 609 17.57 -7.01 -5.02
CA GLU A 609 18.80 -7.57 -4.47
C GLU A 609 19.98 -6.73 -4.95
N LEU A 610 20.73 -6.18 -4.00
CA LEU A 610 21.98 -5.52 -4.34
C LEU A 610 23.04 -6.61 -4.60
N PRO A 611 23.79 -6.53 -5.71
CA PRO A 611 24.91 -7.44 -5.91
C PRO A 611 25.87 -7.31 -4.72
N GLU A 612 26.42 -8.43 -4.23
CA GLU A 612 27.48 -8.43 -3.23
C GLU A 612 28.66 -7.64 -3.81
N THR A 613 28.67 -6.35 -3.57
CA THR A 613 29.87 -5.53 -3.82
C THR A 613 30.85 -5.83 -2.69
N ALA A 614 32.15 -5.91 -3.04
CA ALA A 614 33.21 -5.94 -2.03
C ALA A 614 32.91 -4.86 -0.97
N PRO A 615 33.10 -5.15 0.34
CA PRO A 615 32.62 -4.30 1.41
C PRO A 615 33.08 -2.85 1.16
N VAL A 616 32.15 -1.99 0.79
CA VAL A 616 32.38 -0.54 0.79
C VAL A 616 32.68 -0.22 2.24
N ARG A 617 33.95 0.12 2.55
CA ARG A 617 34.29 0.61 3.86
C ARG A 617 33.39 1.80 4.12
N THR A 618 32.40 1.63 4.99
CA THR A 618 31.65 2.77 5.54
C THR A 618 32.71 3.77 6.03
N PRO A 619 32.80 4.98 5.46
CA PRO A 619 33.71 5.97 6.00
C PRO A 619 33.36 6.11 7.47
N ALA A 620 34.37 6.01 8.34
CA ALA A 620 34.20 6.40 9.72
C ALA A 620 33.60 7.80 9.75
N PRO A 621 32.68 8.12 10.67
CA PRO A 621 32.11 9.45 10.77
C PRO A 621 33.25 10.45 10.77
N VAL A 622 33.20 11.38 9.81
CA VAL A 622 34.24 12.41 9.66
C VAL A 622 34.20 13.25 10.93
N THR A 623 35.07 12.94 11.86
CA THR A 623 35.37 13.84 12.98
C THR A 623 36.03 15.08 12.39
N VAL A 624 35.26 16.11 12.12
CA VAL A 624 35.76 17.43 11.77
C VAL A 624 36.43 17.97 13.04
N ARG A 625 37.78 17.97 13.02
CA ARG A 625 38.60 18.72 14.00
C ARG A 625 38.48 20.21 13.78
#